data_29667f6d5fd238d064f44a031ca24d01
#
_entry.id   29667f6d5fd238d064f44a031ca24d01
#
_cell.length_a   1.000
_cell.length_b   1.000
_cell.length_c   1.000
_cell.angle_alpha   90.00
_cell.angle_beta   90.00
_cell.angle_gamma   90.00
#
_symmetry.space_group_name_H-M   'P 1'
#
loop_
_entity.id
_entity.type
_entity.pdbx_description
1 polymer ?
#
loop_
_entity_poly.entity_id
_entity_poly.type
_entity_poly.pdbx_seq_one_letter_code
_entity_poly.pdbx_strand_id
1 'polypeptide(L)'
;MTVYDGNRNLVAALSYFLGFITGIVILLVEKDDKFIRFHAMQSTLVFGAIFVIDILLWAVMGAIPLLNVINSLVNSLVFIIALIVWIVSMLKAFQGQIYKWPIVGNFAEKQVK
;
A
#
# COMPACT_ATOMS: atom_id res chain seq x y z
N MET A 1 -9.58 3.56 19.12
CA MET A 1 -9.15 2.21 19.53
C MET A 1 -7.70 2.26 20.00
N THR A 2 -7.43 1.73 21.18
CA THR A 2 -6.07 1.65 21.69
C THR A 2 -5.60 0.21 21.56
N VAL A 3 -4.42 0.02 20.95
CA VAL A 3 -3.82 -1.31 20.81
C VAL A 3 -2.46 -1.32 21.50
N TYR A 4 -2.14 -2.46 22.07
CA TYR A 4 -0.85 -2.67 22.75
C TYR A 4 0.24 -2.94 21.70
N ASP A 5 1.50 -2.82 22.12
CA ASP A 5 2.64 -2.85 21.20
C ASP A 5 2.60 -4.02 20.21
N GLY A 6 2.43 -5.25 20.69
CA GLY A 6 2.38 -6.42 19.80
C GLY A 6 1.17 -6.39 18.88
N ASN A 7 0.01 -6.04 19.41
CA ASN A 7 -1.22 -5.91 18.61
C ASN A 7 -1.16 -4.72 17.68
N ARG A 8 -0.53 -3.64 18.14
CA ARG A 8 -0.33 -2.44 17.33
C ARG A 8 0.47 -2.75 16.08
N ASN A 9 1.58 -3.49 16.22
CA ASN A 9 2.40 -3.87 15.08
C ASN A 9 1.65 -4.81 14.15
N LEU A 10 0.87 -5.72 14.71
CA LEU A 10 0.05 -6.63 13.91
C LEU A 10 -1.00 -5.87 13.10
N VAL A 11 -1.69 -4.91 13.72
CA VAL A 11 -2.70 -4.11 13.02
C VAL A 11 -2.05 -3.28 11.91
N ALA A 12 -0.89 -2.70 12.19
CA ALA A 12 -0.15 -1.95 11.17
C ALA A 12 0.25 -2.85 9.99
N ALA A 13 0.70 -4.07 10.27
CA ALA A 13 1.02 -5.03 9.21
C ALA A 13 -0.22 -5.44 8.42
N LEU A 14 -1.33 -5.66 9.11
CA LEU A 14 -2.60 -6.00 8.45
C LEU A 14 -3.12 -4.90 7.55
N SER A 15 -2.71 -3.65 7.78
CA SER A 15 -3.10 -2.54 6.90
C SER A 15 -2.57 -2.73 5.47
N TYR A 16 -1.57 -3.57 5.27
CA TYR A 16 -1.04 -3.89 3.93
C TYR A 16 -1.61 -5.18 3.35
N PHE A 17 -2.31 -5.97 4.16
CA PHE A 17 -2.67 -7.35 3.79
C PHE A 17 -3.48 -7.44 2.50
N LEU A 18 -4.56 -6.69 2.40
CA LEU A 18 -5.37 -6.61 1.18
C LEU A 18 -5.10 -5.30 0.41
N GLY A 19 -3.87 -4.79 0.49
CA GLY A 19 -3.47 -3.56 -0.17
C GLY A 19 -4.26 -2.37 0.36
N PHE A 20 -4.76 -1.53 -0.55
CA PHE A 20 -5.45 -0.30 -0.14
C PHE A 20 -6.76 -0.55 0.60
N ILE A 21 -7.39 -1.71 0.42
CA ILE A 21 -8.69 -2.01 1.05
C ILE A 21 -8.55 -2.05 2.56
N THR A 22 -7.64 -2.86 3.10
CA THR A 22 -7.42 -2.92 4.54
C THR A 22 -6.83 -1.61 5.06
N GLY A 23 -6.02 -0.93 4.26
CA GLY A 23 -5.49 0.38 4.61
C GLY A 23 -6.61 1.39 4.88
N ILE A 24 -7.57 1.47 3.97
CA ILE A 24 -8.72 2.38 4.13
C ILE A 24 -9.55 2.00 5.35
N VAL A 25 -9.85 0.72 5.52
CA VAL A 25 -10.67 0.25 6.66
C VAL A 25 -10.01 0.64 7.98
N ILE A 26 -8.71 0.41 8.10
CA ILE A 26 -7.99 0.73 9.33
C ILE A 26 -7.91 2.23 9.57
N LEU A 27 -7.73 3.04 8.52
CA LEU A 27 -7.79 4.50 8.65
C LEU A 27 -9.14 4.98 9.19
N LEU A 28 -10.22 4.33 8.79
CA LEU A 28 -11.56 4.69 9.24
C LEU A 28 -11.81 4.28 10.68
N VAL A 29 -11.23 3.19 11.12
CA VAL A 29 -11.44 2.62 12.46
C VAL A 29 -10.48 3.19 13.48
N GLU A 30 -9.19 3.24 13.16
CA GLU A 30 -8.17 3.72 14.08
C GLU A 30 -7.96 5.22 13.92
N LYS A 31 -8.24 6.00 14.97
CA LYS A 31 -8.16 7.46 14.92
C LYS A 31 -6.98 8.04 15.71
N ASP A 32 -6.42 7.26 16.63
CA ASP A 32 -5.50 7.80 17.63
C ASP A 32 -4.04 7.42 17.42
N ASP A 33 -3.75 6.20 17.03
CA ASP A 33 -2.38 5.71 16.94
C ASP A 33 -1.76 6.11 15.60
N LYS A 34 -0.81 7.04 15.66
CA LYS A 34 -0.16 7.59 14.46
C LYS A 34 0.67 6.55 13.71
N PHE A 35 1.24 5.57 14.42
CA PHE A 35 2.01 4.50 13.79
C PHE A 35 1.12 3.64 12.90
N ILE A 36 -0.02 3.20 13.42
CA ILE A 36 -1.00 2.42 12.66
C ILE A 36 -1.53 3.24 11.49
N ARG A 37 -1.89 4.49 11.76
CA ARG A 37 -2.43 5.37 10.72
C ARG A 37 -1.41 5.65 9.62
N PHE A 38 -0.14 5.78 9.97
CA PHE A 38 0.92 5.97 8.97
C PHE A 38 0.96 4.79 8.01
N HIS A 39 1.03 3.56 8.55
CA HIS A 39 1.10 2.37 7.70
C HIS A 39 -0.18 2.18 6.89
N ALA A 40 -1.33 2.43 7.49
CA ALA A 40 -2.61 2.36 6.77
C ALA A 40 -2.68 3.37 5.62
N MET A 41 -2.23 4.61 5.87
CA MET A 41 -2.18 5.63 4.84
C MET A 41 -1.19 5.28 3.74
N GLN A 42 0.00 4.80 4.11
CA GLN A 42 1.00 4.40 3.13
C GLN A 42 0.49 3.25 2.26
N SER A 43 -0.16 2.26 2.87
CA SER A 43 -0.78 1.15 2.13
C SER A 43 -1.83 1.67 1.14
N THR A 44 -2.71 2.54 1.61
CA THR A 44 -3.76 3.13 0.77
C THR A 44 -3.15 3.86 -0.43
N LEU A 45 -2.13 4.68 -0.20
CA LEU A 45 -1.52 5.48 -1.26
C LEU A 45 -0.73 4.61 -2.25
N VAL A 46 0.09 3.69 -1.74
CA VAL A 46 0.93 2.84 -2.62
C VAL A 46 0.06 1.93 -3.47
N PHE A 47 -0.78 1.14 -2.83
CA PHE A 47 -1.55 0.12 -3.56
C PHE A 47 -2.74 0.72 -4.29
N GLY A 48 -3.30 1.81 -3.76
CA GLY A 48 -4.33 2.58 -4.48
C GLY A 48 -3.79 3.19 -5.75
N ALA A 49 -2.59 3.79 -5.71
CA ALA A 49 -1.95 4.35 -6.89
C ALA A 49 -1.64 3.26 -7.93
N ILE A 50 -1.11 2.12 -7.49
CA ILE A 50 -0.85 0.99 -8.39
C ILE A 50 -2.14 0.53 -9.06
N PHE A 51 -3.21 0.41 -8.29
CA PHE A 51 -4.52 -0.01 -8.81
C PHE A 51 -5.06 0.95 -9.87
N VAL A 52 -5.00 2.25 -9.60
CA VAL A 52 -5.49 3.27 -10.54
C VAL A 52 -4.65 3.28 -11.81
N ILE A 53 -3.32 3.24 -11.68
CA ILE A 53 -2.42 3.21 -12.83
C ILE A 53 -2.68 1.97 -13.68
N ASP A 54 -2.89 0.83 -13.05
CA ASP A 54 -3.16 -0.42 -13.74
C ASP A 54 -4.45 -0.34 -14.57
N ILE A 55 -5.50 0.21 -13.98
CA ILE A 55 -6.78 0.40 -14.70
C ILE A 55 -6.58 1.31 -15.91
N LEU A 56 -5.84 2.43 -15.74
CA LEU A 56 -5.59 3.36 -16.84
C LEU A 56 -4.79 2.71 -17.96
N LEU A 57 -3.77 1.91 -17.62
CA LEU A 57 -2.97 1.20 -18.61
C LEU A 57 -3.82 0.22 -19.42
N TRP A 58 -4.69 -0.54 -18.74
CA TRP A 58 -5.58 -1.47 -19.43
C TRP A 58 -6.59 -0.73 -20.31
N ALA A 59 -7.10 0.40 -19.86
CA ALA A 59 -8.05 1.20 -20.65
C ALA A 59 -7.41 1.77 -21.91
N VAL A 60 -6.14 2.19 -21.82
CA VAL A 60 -5.45 2.81 -22.96
C VAL A 60 -4.86 1.77 -23.91
N MET A 61 -4.23 0.72 -23.37
CA MET A 61 -3.41 -0.21 -24.16
C MET A 61 -4.12 -1.52 -24.50
N GLY A 62 -5.18 -1.85 -23.78
CA GLY A 62 -5.81 -3.17 -23.89
C GLY A 62 -6.51 -3.44 -25.25
N ALA A 63 -6.91 -2.38 -25.95
CA ALA A 63 -7.66 -2.51 -27.21
C ALA A 63 -6.79 -2.87 -28.41
N ILE A 64 -5.46 -2.64 -28.34
CA ILE A 64 -4.53 -2.87 -29.43
C ILE A 64 -3.66 -4.08 -29.10
N PRO A 65 -3.67 -5.16 -29.92
CA PRO A 65 -2.98 -6.41 -29.54
C PRO A 65 -1.51 -6.26 -29.21
N LEU A 66 -0.75 -5.48 -29.99
CA LEU A 66 0.67 -5.28 -29.72
C LEU A 66 0.88 -4.53 -28.39
N LEU A 67 0.11 -3.46 -28.17
CA LEU A 67 0.18 -2.69 -26.92
C LEU A 67 -0.27 -3.53 -25.74
N ASN A 68 -1.23 -4.43 -25.94
CA ASN A 68 -1.70 -5.31 -24.91
C ASN A 68 -0.60 -6.29 -24.44
N VAL A 69 0.22 -6.80 -25.38
CA VAL A 69 1.36 -7.65 -25.03
C VAL A 69 2.36 -6.86 -24.18
N ILE A 70 2.68 -5.64 -24.61
CA ILE A 70 3.58 -4.76 -23.86
C ILE A 70 3.02 -4.48 -22.47
N ASN A 71 1.72 -4.18 -22.41
CA ASN A 71 1.04 -3.92 -21.13
C ASN A 71 1.12 -5.12 -20.20
N SER A 72 0.96 -6.34 -20.73
CA SER A 72 1.08 -7.57 -19.94
C SER A 72 2.47 -7.73 -19.35
N LEU A 73 3.52 -7.41 -20.11
CA LEU A 73 4.90 -7.47 -19.61
C LEU A 73 5.13 -6.43 -18.52
N VAL A 74 4.65 -5.20 -18.73
CA VAL A 74 4.75 -4.13 -17.73
C VAL A 74 4.01 -4.51 -16.45
N ASN A 75 2.82 -5.07 -16.59
CA ASN A 75 2.02 -5.49 -15.43
C ASN A 75 2.69 -6.62 -14.66
N SER A 76 3.35 -7.54 -15.35
CA SER A 76 4.11 -8.60 -14.67
C SER A 76 5.23 -8.02 -13.82
N LEU A 77 5.95 -7.04 -14.37
CA LEU A 77 7.01 -6.36 -13.63
C LEU A 77 6.46 -5.57 -12.44
N VAL A 78 5.37 -4.83 -12.65
CA VAL A 78 4.70 -4.07 -11.59
C VAL A 78 4.23 -5.01 -10.49
N PHE A 79 3.69 -6.18 -10.86
CA PHE A 79 3.24 -7.18 -9.88
C PHE A 79 4.40 -7.67 -9.00
N ILE A 80 5.56 -7.95 -9.60
CA ILE A 80 6.75 -8.38 -8.84
C ILE A 80 7.19 -7.28 -7.88
N ILE A 81 7.25 -6.03 -8.34
CA ILE A 81 7.61 -4.91 -7.50
C ILE A 81 6.60 -4.72 -6.37
N ALA A 82 5.30 -4.80 -6.70
CA ALA A 82 4.23 -4.67 -5.71
C ALA A 82 4.33 -5.77 -4.65
N LEU A 83 4.68 -6.98 -5.05
CA LEU A 83 4.83 -8.09 -4.13
C LEU A 83 5.99 -7.84 -3.15
N ILE A 84 7.11 -7.34 -3.66
CA ILE A 84 8.26 -6.99 -2.81
C ILE A 84 7.87 -5.88 -1.83
N VAL A 85 7.23 -4.82 -2.33
CA VAL A 85 6.76 -3.72 -1.50
C VAL A 85 5.81 -4.22 -0.42
N TRP A 86 4.90 -5.11 -0.77
CA TRP A 86 3.93 -5.69 0.14
C TRP A 86 4.61 -6.45 1.27
N ILE A 87 5.53 -7.37 0.92
CA ILE A 87 6.24 -8.18 1.92
C ILE A 87 7.09 -7.30 2.84
N VAL A 88 7.88 -6.41 2.27
CA VAL A 88 8.76 -5.54 3.05
C VAL A 88 7.94 -4.62 3.96
N SER A 89 6.84 -4.06 3.45
CA SER A 89 5.97 -3.18 4.24
C SER A 89 5.38 -3.92 5.44
N MET A 90 4.88 -5.13 5.22
CA MET A 90 4.30 -5.94 6.30
C MET A 90 5.35 -6.28 7.35
N LEU A 91 6.55 -6.69 6.93
CA LEU A 91 7.63 -7.02 7.85
C LEU A 91 8.08 -5.81 8.68
N LYS A 92 8.24 -4.66 8.03
CA LYS A 92 8.65 -3.44 8.74
C LYS A 92 7.59 -2.98 9.72
N ALA A 93 6.32 -3.03 9.32
CA ALA A 93 5.22 -2.69 10.22
C ALA A 93 5.15 -3.65 11.41
N PHE A 94 5.31 -4.94 11.15
CA PHE A 94 5.29 -5.95 12.19
C PHE A 94 6.46 -5.76 13.18
N GLN A 95 7.60 -5.26 12.71
CA GLN A 95 8.75 -4.95 13.54
C GLN A 95 8.61 -3.63 14.32
N GLY A 96 7.53 -2.91 14.12
CA GLY A 96 7.29 -1.64 14.79
C GLY A 96 8.03 -0.46 14.17
N GLN A 97 8.49 -0.57 12.94
CA GLN A 97 9.27 0.46 12.28
C GLN A 97 8.43 1.34 11.38
N ILE A 98 8.75 2.64 11.37
CA ILE A 98 8.25 3.58 10.38
C ILE A 98 9.18 3.48 9.16
N TYR A 99 8.78 2.70 8.17
CA TYR A 99 9.55 2.54 6.95
C TYR A 99 8.84 3.30 5.82
N LYS A 100 9.49 4.36 5.35
CA LYS A 100 8.90 5.24 4.36
C LYS A 100 9.38 4.87 2.96
N TRP A 101 8.44 4.51 2.10
CA TRP A 101 8.75 4.35 0.69
C TRP A 101 9.02 5.72 0.06
N PRO A 102 9.90 5.80 -0.94
CA PRO A 102 10.25 7.09 -1.54
C PRO A 102 9.02 7.88 -1.97
N ILE A 103 8.99 9.17 -1.64
CA ILE A 103 7.89 10.11 -1.94
C ILE A 103 6.62 9.78 -1.16
N VAL A 104 6.08 8.57 -1.34
CA VAL A 104 4.80 8.15 -0.74
C VAL A 104 4.86 8.16 0.78
N GLY A 105 5.97 7.67 1.36
CA GLY A 105 6.10 7.61 2.82
C GLY A 105 6.07 8.98 3.48
N ASN A 106 6.73 9.96 2.89
CA ASN A 106 6.71 11.32 3.42
C ASN A 106 5.32 11.93 3.30
N PHE A 107 4.65 11.70 2.18
CA PHE A 107 3.29 12.17 1.98
C PHE A 107 2.33 11.53 2.98
N ALA A 108 2.44 10.22 3.19
CA ALA A 108 1.61 9.50 4.15
C ALA A 108 1.80 10.04 5.57
N GLU A 109 3.05 10.31 5.95
CA GLU A 109 3.33 10.87 7.27
C GLU A 109 2.66 12.22 7.46
N LYS A 110 2.68 13.07 6.44
CA LYS A 110 2.03 14.39 6.51
C LYS A 110 0.52 14.27 6.66
N GLN A 111 -0.09 13.29 6.03
CA GLN A 111 -1.54 13.11 6.08
C GLN A 111 -2.05 12.66 7.44
N VAL A 112 -1.22 11.99 8.24
CA VAL A 112 -1.66 11.45 9.53
C VAL A 112 -1.13 12.22 10.75
N LYS A 113 -0.46 13.31 10.54
CA LYS A 113 0.03 14.15 11.65
C LYS A 113 -1.10 14.76 12.50
#